data_5bf4664c15d8a4894eb77054a31feca8
#
_entry.id   5bf4664c15d8a4894eb77054a31feca8
#
_cell.length_a   1.000
_cell.length_b   1.000
_cell.length_c   1.000
_cell.angle_alpha   90.00
_cell.angle_beta   90.00
_cell.angle_gamma   90.00
#
_symmetry.space_group_name_H-M   'P 1'
#
loop_
_entity.id
_entity.type
_entity.pdbx_description
1 polymer ?
#
loop_
_entity_poly.entity_id
_entity_poly.type
_entity_poly.pdbx_seq_one_letter_code
_entity_poly.pdbx_strand_id
1 'polypeptide(L)'
;MNRALHEDGEAITSLHEAARVFFDKPGPRRIAAYAGTAWAARLALGRPRAADLATCAAVAAWWPFQEWLAHKHLLHLEPQEGRVDPLFAQRHRAHHEEPREIDLTLLPKEVLEAAMPANVALWVGALGLSRTAVTGIAAYSTMALLYEWTHFLVHTGYKPKSELAKKIRRYHRLHHYRSEEHWLGFTLPWVDELLGTAPDPRSVPFSKTARDLFGLRAKEEARAENA
;
A
#
# COMPACT_ATOMS: atom_id res chain seq x y z
N MET A 1 -31.75 2.83 -5.33
CA MET A 1 -30.32 3.09 -5.60
C MET A 1 -29.60 2.89 -4.27
N ASN A 2 -29.12 1.65 -4.01
CA ASN A 2 -28.45 1.32 -2.76
C ASN A 2 -27.10 2.04 -2.73
N ARG A 3 -27.00 3.06 -1.91
CA ARG A 3 -25.74 3.61 -1.45
C ARG A 3 -25.14 2.46 -0.60
N ALA A 4 -24.23 1.68 -1.18
CA ALA A 4 -23.39 0.78 -0.40
C ALA A 4 -22.83 1.62 0.74
N LEU A 5 -23.06 1.18 1.98
CA LEU A 5 -22.51 1.84 3.15
C LEU A 5 -20.99 1.76 3.01
N HIS A 6 -20.37 2.89 2.68
CA HIS A 6 -18.93 3.02 2.71
C HIS A 6 -18.49 2.73 4.15
N GLU A 7 -17.70 1.69 4.35
CA GLU A 7 -17.25 1.32 5.69
C GLU A 7 -16.18 2.31 6.14
N ASP A 8 -16.51 3.12 7.15
CA ASP A 8 -15.53 4.01 7.79
C ASP A 8 -14.48 3.17 8.52
N GLY A 9 -13.24 3.21 8.03
CA GLY A 9 -12.13 2.47 8.63
C GLY A 9 -11.92 2.77 10.12
N GLU A 10 -12.17 3.99 10.57
CA GLU A 10 -12.03 4.36 12.00
C GLU A 10 -13.02 3.60 12.91
N ALA A 11 -14.11 3.02 12.39
CA ALA A 11 -15.03 2.19 13.16
C ALA A 11 -14.44 0.81 13.49
N ILE A 12 -13.44 0.35 12.73
CA ILE A 12 -12.78 -0.96 12.92
C ILE A 12 -11.69 -0.80 13.99
N THR A 13 -11.96 -1.25 15.22
CA THR A 13 -11.09 -0.96 16.37
C THR A 13 -10.29 -2.15 16.89
N SER A 14 -10.58 -3.37 16.45
CA SER A 14 -9.88 -4.58 16.86
C SER A 14 -9.17 -5.26 15.70
N LEU A 15 -8.04 -5.95 16.00
CA LEU A 15 -7.29 -6.70 14.98
C LEU A 15 -8.12 -7.86 14.39
N HIS A 16 -8.98 -8.49 15.21
CA HIS A 16 -9.87 -9.56 14.76
C HIS A 16 -10.90 -9.04 13.74
N GLU A 17 -11.53 -7.92 14.05
CA GLU A 17 -12.49 -7.27 13.15
C GLU A 17 -11.81 -6.80 11.87
N ALA A 18 -10.62 -6.16 11.98
CA ALA A 18 -9.83 -5.75 10.83
C ALA A 18 -9.51 -6.94 9.92
N ALA A 19 -9.08 -8.08 10.47
CA ALA A 19 -8.82 -9.29 9.70
C ALA A 19 -10.07 -9.83 9.03
N ARG A 20 -11.22 -9.85 9.73
CA ARG A 20 -12.50 -10.29 9.16
C ARG A 20 -12.91 -9.41 7.97
N VAL A 21 -12.89 -8.09 8.14
CA VAL A 21 -13.25 -7.14 7.07
C VAL A 21 -12.27 -7.24 5.90
N PHE A 22 -10.97 -7.28 6.16
CA PHE A 22 -9.95 -7.40 5.13
C PHE A 22 -10.12 -8.65 4.27
N PHE A 23 -10.28 -9.83 4.89
CA PHE A 23 -10.46 -11.07 4.17
C PHE A 23 -11.88 -11.29 3.65
N ASP A 24 -12.84 -10.43 3.97
CA ASP A 24 -14.13 -10.39 3.29
C ASP A 24 -14.05 -9.70 1.93
N LYS A 25 -13.08 -8.81 1.72
CA LYS A 25 -12.84 -8.14 0.45
C LYS A 25 -12.26 -9.11 -0.61
N PRO A 26 -12.71 -9.01 -1.88
CA PRO A 26 -12.28 -9.95 -2.93
C PRO A 26 -10.80 -9.81 -3.31
N GLY A 27 -10.22 -8.61 -3.27
CA GLY A 27 -8.81 -8.34 -3.59
C GLY A 27 -7.86 -9.13 -2.67
N PRO A 28 -7.86 -8.88 -1.35
CA PRO A 28 -7.06 -9.60 -0.39
C PRO A 28 -7.21 -11.13 -0.44
N ARG A 29 -8.44 -11.64 -0.61
CA ARG A 29 -8.68 -13.09 -0.77
C ARG A 29 -7.98 -13.64 -2.00
N ARG A 30 -8.01 -12.94 -3.13
CA ARG A 30 -7.34 -13.36 -4.36
C ARG A 30 -5.82 -13.38 -4.19
N ILE A 31 -5.23 -12.33 -3.59
CA ILE A 31 -3.79 -12.30 -3.32
C ILE A 31 -3.40 -13.43 -2.37
N ALA A 32 -4.16 -13.65 -1.30
CA ALA A 32 -3.91 -14.74 -0.36
C ALA A 32 -4.00 -16.13 -1.01
N ALA A 33 -5.04 -16.38 -1.83
CA ALA A 33 -5.19 -17.62 -2.57
C ALA A 33 -4.05 -17.83 -3.57
N TYR A 34 -3.65 -16.78 -4.28
CA TYR A 34 -2.55 -16.82 -5.23
C TYR A 34 -1.20 -17.10 -4.53
N ALA A 35 -0.89 -16.42 -3.44
CA ALA A 35 0.30 -16.66 -2.63
C ALA A 35 0.31 -18.09 -2.06
N GLY A 36 -0.81 -18.54 -1.49
CA GLY A 36 -0.97 -19.89 -0.96
C GLY A 36 -0.78 -20.97 -2.02
N THR A 37 -1.35 -20.78 -3.21
CA THR A 37 -1.17 -21.71 -4.35
C THR A 37 0.29 -21.75 -4.80
N ALA A 38 0.97 -20.60 -4.89
CA ALA A 38 2.37 -20.53 -5.28
C ALA A 38 3.27 -21.21 -4.24
N TRP A 39 3.01 -21.04 -2.93
CA TRP A 39 3.73 -21.77 -1.87
C TRP A 39 3.45 -23.27 -1.92
N ALA A 40 2.21 -23.69 -2.11
CA ALA A 40 1.87 -25.10 -2.26
C ALA A 40 2.58 -25.73 -3.46
N ALA A 41 2.58 -25.06 -4.61
CA ALA A 41 3.33 -25.50 -5.79
C ALA A 41 4.83 -25.59 -5.50
N ARG A 42 5.40 -24.57 -4.82
CA ARG A 42 6.83 -24.59 -4.45
C ARG A 42 7.18 -25.78 -3.55
N LEU A 43 6.37 -26.07 -2.54
CA LEU A 43 6.59 -27.20 -1.63
C LEU A 43 6.46 -28.55 -2.34
N ALA A 44 5.51 -28.68 -3.27
CA ALA A 44 5.35 -29.89 -4.10
C ALA A 44 6.57 -30.17 -4.98
N LEU A 45 7.36 -29.15 -5.34
CA LEU A 45 8.61 -29.30 -6.09
C LEU A 45 9.79 -29.80 -5.24
N GLY A 46 9.60 -30.08 -3.95
CA GLY A 46 10.57 -30.67 -3.03
C GLY A 46 11.07 -29.69 -1.96
N ARG A 47 12.02 -30.18 -1.14
CA ARG A 47 12.50 -29.42 0.03
C ARG A 47 13.10 -28.06 -0.35
N PRO A 48 12.93 -27.04 0.51
CA PRO A 48 13.59 -25.74 0.34
C PRO A 48 15.12 -25.88 0.29
N ARG A 49 15.76 -25.01 -0.50
CA ARG A 49 17.22 -24.94 -0.69
C ARG A 49 17.74 -23.56 -0.27
N ALA A 50 19.04 -23.41 -0.14
CA ALA A 50 19.65 -22.12 0.15
C ALA A 50 19.26 -21.02 -0.86
N ALA A 51 19.10 -21.36 -2.15
CA ALA A 51 18.63 -20.44 -3.17
C ALA A 51 17.19 -19.91 -2.89
N ASP A 52 16.30 -20.73 -2.33
CA ASP A 52 14.96 -20.30 -1.96
C ASP A 52 14.99 -19.28 -0.82
N LEU A 53 15.82 -19.55 0.20
CA LEU A 53 16.02 -18.62 1.31
C LEU A 53 16.63 -17.30 0.84
N ALA A 54 17.64 -17.37 -0.04
CA ALA A 54 18.25 -16.19 -0.63
C ALA A 54 17.23 -15.37 -1.45
N THR A 55 16.36 -16.04 -2.21
CA THR A 55 15.29 -15.38 -2.98
C THR A 55 14.28 -14.70 -2.05
N CYS A 56 13.83 -15.37 -1.00
CA CYS A 56 12.92 -14.75 -0.01
C CYS A 56 13.57 -13.53 0.65
N ALA A 57 14.85 -13.65 1.05
CA ALA A 57 15.59 -12.54 1.65
C ALA A 57 15.77 -11.38 0.67
N ALA A 58 16.09 -11.65 -0.59
CA ALA A 58 16.21 -10.62 -1.63
C ALA A 58 14.89 -9.90 -1.89
N VAL A 59 13.77 -10.63 -1.97
CA VAL A 59 12.44 -10.04 -2.11
C VAL A 59 12.11 -9.16 -0.91
N ALA A 60 12.32 -9.65 0.32
CA ALA A 60 12.04 -8.89 1.53
C ALA A 60 12.91 -7.63 1.66
N ALA A 61 14.19 -7.71 1.26
CA ALA A 61 15.09 -6.56 1.28
C ALA A 61 14.78 -5.53 0.19
N TRP A 62 14.35 -5.97 -0.98
CA TRP A 62 14.00 -5.09 -2.11
C TRP A 62 12.64 -4.43 -1.94
N TRP A 63 11.69 -5.09 -1.29
CA TRP A 63 10.30 -4.65 -1.19
C TRP A 63 10.13 -3.19 -0.73
N PRO A 64 10.75 -2.73 0.38
CA PRO A 64 10.55 -1.35 0.83
C PRO A 64 11.06 -0.31 -0.15
N PHE A 65 12.10 -0.62 -0.91
CA PHE A 65 12.62 0.29 -1.95
C PHE A 65 11.67 0.41 -3.13
N GLN A 66 11.17 -0.73 -3.63
CA GLN A 66 10.20 -0.69 -4.73
C GLN A 66 8.86 -0.07 -4.31
N GLU A 67 8.41 -0.32 -3.08
CA GLU A 67 7.23 0.33 -2.50
C GLU A 67 7.41 1.85 -2.49
N TRP A 68 8.53 2.33 -1.96
CA TRP A 68 8.88 3.75 -1.95
C TRP A 68 8.95 4.35 -3.36
N LEU A 69 9.62 3.67 -4.30
CA LEU A 69 9.71 4.11 -5.70
C LEU A 69 8.34 4.18 -6.37
N ALA A 70 7.53 3.13 -6.22
CA ALA A 70 6.19 3.07 -6.80
C ALA A 70 5.28 4.14 -6.16
N HIS A 71 5.32 4.29 -4.84
CA HIS A 71 4.52 5.27 -4.12
C HIS A 71 4.84 6.68 -4.59
N LYS A 72 6.13 7.05 -4.60
CA LYS A 72 6.59 8.37 -5.00
C LYS A 72 6.34 8.71 -6.46
N HIS A 73 6.62 7.77 -7.37
CA HIS A 73 6.71 8.07 -8.79
C HIS A 73 5.56 7.54 -9.63
N LEU A 74 4.76 6.59 -9.12
CA LEU A 74 3.64 6.02 -9.86
C LEU A 74 2.30 6.36 -9.22
N LEU A 75 2.15 6.17 -7.90
CA LEU A 75 0.86 6.37 -7.24
C LEU A 75 0.47 7.85 -7.17
N HIS A 76 1.45 8.74 -6.99
CA HIS A 76 1.25 10.20 -6.99
C HIS A 76 1.40 10.86 -8.37
N LEU A 77 1.28 10.09 -9.47
CA LEU A 77 1.26 10.70 -10.80
C LEU A 77 0.06 11.64 -10.95
N GLU A 78 0.37 12.88 -11.37
CA GLU A 78 -0.66 13.86 -11.69
C GLU A 78 -1.22 13.63 -13.10
N PRO A 79 -2.52 13.87 -13.34
CA PRO A 79 -3.11 13.83 -14.66
C PRO A 79 -2.40 14.80 -15.61
N GLN A 80 -2.09 14.35 -16.80
CA GLN A 80 -1.46 15.19 -17.84
C GLN A 80 -2.36 15.24 -19.06
N GLU A 81 -2.51 16.44 -19.65
CA GLU A 81 -3.29 16.63 -20.86
C GLU A 81 -2.76 15.74 -22.00
N GLY A 82 -3.64 15.05 -22.68
CA GLY A 82 -3.31 14.16 -23.80
C GLY A 82 -2.68 12.82 -23.40
N ARG A 83 -2.56 12.51 -22.11
CA ARG A 83 -2.08 11.22 -21.62
C ARG A 83 -3.17 10.45 -20.88
N VAL A 84 -3.07 9.11 -20.96
CA VAL A 84 -3.94 8.24 -20.14
C VAL A 84 -3.54 8.39 -18.68
N ASP A 85 -4.51 8.71 -17.84
CA ASP A 85 -4.33 8.72 -16.38
C ASP A 85 -4.42 7.29 -15.85
N PRO A 86 -3.35 6.72 -15.27
CA PRO A 86 -3.37 5.33 -14.83
C PRO A 86 -4.34 5.09 -13.68
N LEU A 87 -5.11 3.99 -13.75
CA LEU A 87 -6.13 3.66 -12.76
C LEU A 87 -5.57 3.59 -11.32
N PHE A 88 -4.35 3.06 -11.15
CA PHE A 88 -3.71 2.99 -9.83
C PHE A 88 -3.44 4.38 -9.24
N ALA A 89 -3.06 5.36 -10.07
CA ALA A 89 -2.84 6.74 -9.64
C ALA A 89 -4.17 7.45 -9.33
N GLN A 90 -5.19 7.27 -10.19
CA GLN A 90 -6.54 7.79 -9.94
C GLN A 90 -7.08 7.31 -8.59
N ARG A 91 -6.98 6.00 -8.31
CA ARG A 91 -7.47 5.39 -7.06
C ARG A 91 -6.68 5.89 -5.86
N HIS A 92 -5.36 6.06 -6.00
CA HIS A 92 -4.52 6.56 -4.93
C HIS A 92 -4.82 8.02 -4.57
N ARG A 93 -5.05 8.88 -5.57
CA ARG A 93 -5.50 10.27 -5.33
C ARG A 93 -6.86 10.32 -4.65
N ALA A 94 -7.84 9.51 -5.11
CA ALA A 94 -9.14 9.39 -4.44
C ALA A 94 -9.00 8.92 -2.99
N HIS A 95 -8.05 7.99 -2.72
CA HIS A 95 -7.72 7.54 -1.37
C HIS A 95 -7.15 8.68 -0.50
N HIS A 96 -6.34 9.58 -1.06
CA HIS A 96 -5.88 10.77 -0.35
C HIS A 96 -6.98 11.78 -0.04
N GLU A 97 -7.97 11.89 -0.91
CA GLU A 97 -9.14 12.75 -0.71
C GLU A 97 -10.11 12.18 0.33
N GLU A 98 -10.26 10.85 0.37
CA GLU A 98 -11.16 10.14 1.29
C GLU A 98 -10.44 9.02 2.06
N PRO A 99 -9.47 9.33 2.94
CA PRO A 99 -8.60 8.33 3.57
C PRO A 99 -9.32 7.43 4.60
N ARG A 100 -10.57 7.72 4.95
CA ARG A 100 -11.41 6.89 5.81
C ARG A 100 -12.22 5.85 5.05
N GLU A 101 -12.35 6.01 3.74
CA GLU A 101 -13.03 5.07 2.88
C GLU A 101 -12.16 3.83 2.70
N ILE A 102 -12.52 2.75 3.41
CA ILE A 102 -11.69 1.56 3.52
C ILE A 102 -11.48 0.84 2.18
N ASP A 103 -12.44 0.92 1.26
CA ASP A 103 -12.32 0.27 -0.06
C ASP A 103 -11.32 0.98 -0.97
N LEU A 104 -11.00 2.25 -0.70
CA LEU A 104 -9.97 2.99 -1.42
C LEU A 104 -8.55 2.62 -0.99
N THR A 105 -8.39 1.99 0.17
CA THR A 105 -7.08 1.53 0.65
C THR A 105 -6.57 0.30 -0.09
N LEU A 106 -7.46 -0.41 -0.81
CA LEU A 106 -7.14 -1.68 -1.47
C LEU A 106 -6.87 -1.48 -2.98
N LEU A 107 -5.99 -2.32 -3.52
CA LEU A 107 -5.69 -2.30 -4.95
C LEU A 107 -6.93 -2.63 -5.79
N PRO A 108 -7.19 -1.87 -6.86
CA PRO A 108 -8.26 -2.15 -7.79
C PRO A 108 -8.12 -3.55 -8.42
N LYS A 109 -9.26 -4.17 -8.71
CA LYS A 109 -9.30 -5.51 -9.33
C LYS A 109 -8.47 -5.57 -10.61
N GLU A 110 -8.56 -4.55 -11.45
CA GLU A 110 -7.87 -4.45 -12.74
C GLU A 110 -6.34 -4.41 -12.57
N VAL A 111 -5.87 -3.72 -11.53
CA VAL A 111 -4.44 -3.69 -11.17
C VAL A 111 -3.97 -5.07 -10.72
N LEU A 112 -4.75 -5.77 -9.90
CA LEU A 112 -4.43 -7.13 -9.49
C LEU A 112 -4.41 -8.12 -10.65
N GLU A 113 -5.38 -8.02 -11.58
CA GLU A 113 -5.47 -8.89 -12.78
C GLU A 113 -4.28 -8.70 -13.72
N ALA A 114 -3.66 -7.52 -13.74
CA ALA A 114 -2.41 -7.26 -14.47
C ALA A 114 -1.17 -7.66 -13.66
N ALA A 115 -1.13 -7.40 -12.35
CA ALA A 115 0.02 -7.64 -11.50
C ALA A 115 0.33 -9.13 -11.28
N MET A 116 -0.69 -9.99 -11.18
CA MET A 116 -0.49 -11.42 -10.97
C MET A 116 0.27 -12.10 -12.13
N PRO A 117 -0.15 -11.99 -13.40
CA PRO A 117 0.61 -12.55 -14.52
C PRO A 117 1.96 -11.85 -14.71
N ALA A 118 2.06 -10.55 -14.44
CA ALA A 118 3.33 -9.83 -14.50
C ALA A 118 4.35 -10.36 -13.47
N ASN A 119 3.91 -10.71 -12.26
CA ASN A 119 4.75 -11.38 -11.26
C ASN A 119 5.29 -12.72 -11.78
N VAL A 120 4.44 -13.55 -12.41
CA VAL A 120 4.89 -14.81 -13.02
C VAL A 120 5.90 -14.54 -14.13
N ALA A 121 5.59 -13.63 -15.05
CA ALA A 121 6.46 -13.29 -16.18
C ALA A 121 7.84 -12.78 -15.70
N LEU A 122 7.86 -11.94 -14.66
CA LEU A 122 9.09 -11.43 -14.07
C LEU A 122 10.00 -12.57 -13.58
N TRP A 123 9.47 -13.45 -12.74
CA TRP A 123 10.29 -14.51 -12.12
C TRP A 123 10.65 -15.63 -13.09
N VAL A 124 9.74 -16.00 -14.00
CA VAL A 124 10.03 -16.97 -15.05
C VAL A 124 11.01 -16.39 -16.09
N GLY A 125 10.87 -15.12 -16.43
CA GLY A 125 11.80 -14.42 -17.31
C GLY A 125 13.23 -14.32 -16.75
N ALA A 126 13.32 -14.04 -15.43
CA ALA A 126 14.61 -13.88 -14.76
C ALA A 126 15.31 -15.23 -14.46
N LEU A 127 14.57 -16.27 -14.11
CA LEU A 127 15.12 -17.53 -13.56
C LEU A 127 14.70 -18.80 -14.33
N GLY A 128 14.02 -18.62 -15.48
CA GLY A 128 13.45 -19.73 -16.25
C GLY A 128 12.34 -20.46 -15.48
N LEU A 129 11.89 -21.58 -16.02
CA LEU A 129 10.94 -22.49 -15.36
C LEU A 129 11.65 -23.31 -14.26
N SER A 130 11.96 -22.65 -13.15
CA SER A 130 12.73 -23.22 -12.05
C SER A 130 11.95 -23.20 -10.73
N ARG A 131 12.40 -24.03 -9.77
CA ARG A 131 11.84 -24.01 -8.40
C ARG A 131 12.03 -22.66 -7.72
N THR A 132 13.17 -22.01 -7.98
CA THR A 132 13.50 -20.69 -7.44
C THR A 132 12.60 -19.60 -8.00
N ALA A 133 12.20 -19.68 -9.28
CA ALA A 133 11.20 -18.78 -9.85
C ALA A 133 9.84 -18.90 -9.12
N VAL A 134 9.40 -20.14 -8.82
CA VAL A 134 8.17 -20.36 -8.04
C VAL A 134 8.30 -19.79 -6.63
N THR A 135 9.49 -19.89 -6.00
CA THR A 135 9.76 -19.24 -4.71
C THR A 135 9.64 -17.72 -4.83
N GLY A 136 10.18 -17.12 -5.88
CA GLY A 136 10.09 -15.69 -6.13
C GLY A 136 8.64 -15.23 -6.29
N ILE A 137 7.85 -15.95 -7.10
CA ILE A 137 6.42 -15.70 -7.28
C ILE A 137 5.69 -15.74 -5.92
N ALA A 138 5.95 -16.77 -5.12
CA ALA A 138 5.30 -16.96 -3.82
C ALA A 138 5.71 -15.87 -2.81
N ALA A 139 7.00 -15.59 -2.68
CA ALA A 139 7.53 -14.58 -1.77
C ALA A 139 7.03 -13.18 -2.12
N TYR A 140 7.06 -12.81 -3.40
CA TYR A 140 6.58 -11.52 -3.87
C TYR A 140 5.08 -11.33 -3.63
N SER A 141 4.28 -12.38 -3.87
CA SER A 141 2.84 -12.35 -3.59
C SER A 141 2.54 -12.24 -2.09
N THR A 142 3.39 -12.85 -1.25
CA THR A 142 3.29 -12.71 0.21
C THR A 142 3.58 -11.28 0.65
N MET A 143 4.59 -10.66 0.07
CA MET A 143 4.88 -9.24 0.36
C MET A 143 3.77 -8.31 -0.14
N ALA A 144 3.15 -8.61 -1.29
CA ALA A 144 1.98 -7.86 -1.77
C ALA A 144 0.79 -7.98 -0.80
N LEU A 145 0.54 -9.17 -0.24
CA LEU A 145 -0.49 -9.36 0.78
C LEU A 145 -0.17 -8.60 2.07
N LEU A 146 1.10 -8.61 2.50
CA LEU A 146 1.56 -7.86 3.66
C LEU A 146 1.41 -6.35 3.45
N TYR A 147 1.72 -5.85 2.26
CA TYR A 147 1.52 -4.47 1.84
C TYR A 147 0.05 -4.07 1.97
N GLU A 148 -0.85 -4.82 1.32
CA GLU A 148 -2.29 -4.57 1.39
C GLU A 148 -2.81 -4.59 2.84
N TRP A 149 -2.40 -5.60 3.63
CA TRP A 149 -2.77 -5.70 5.03
C TRP A 149 -2.28 -4.52 5.86
N THR A 150 -1.03 -4.12 5.69
CA THR A 150 -0.44 -3.01 6.45
C THR A 150 -1.13 -1.70 6.08
N HIS A 151 -1.33 -1.45 4.78
CA HIS A 151 -2.01 -0.26 4.29
C HIS A 151 -3.46 -0.18 4.79
N PHE A 152 -4.21 -1.28 4.66
CA PHE A 152 -5.55 -1.37 5.21
C PHE A 152 -5.57 -1.08 6.71
N LEU A 153 -4.69 -1.73 7.49
CA LEU A 153 -4.69 -1.65 8.94
C LEU A 153 -4.37 -0.25 9.49
N VAL A 154 -3.49 0.51 8.82
CA VAL A 154 -3.15 1.88 9.26
C VAL A 154 -4.30 2.87 9.10
N HIS A 155 -5.27 2.57 8.23
CA HIS A 155 -6.50 3.33 8.02
C HIS A 155 -7.67 2.91 8.92
N THR A 156 -7.46 1.91 9.80
CA THR A 156 -8.48 1.50 10.79
C THR A 156 -8.34 2.25 12.10
N GLY A 157 -9.37 2.17 12.95
CA GLY A 157 -9.34 2.65 14.35
C GLY A 157 -8.49 1.77 15.27
N TYR A 158 -7.92 0.66 14.79
CA TYR A 158 -7.04 -0.21 15.58
C TYR A 158 -5.80 0.52 16.07
N LYS A 159 -5.48 0.40 17.36
CA LYS A 159 -4.30 1.02 17.98
C LYS A 159 -3.17 0.00 18.12
N PRO A 160 -2.10 0.10 17.30
CA PRO A 160 -1.00 -0.85 17.34
C PRO A 160 -0.23 -0.79 18.68
N LYS A 161 0.29 -1.96 19.11
CA LYS A 161 1.03 -2.09 20.37
C LYS A 161 2.55 -2.00 20.20
N SER A 162 3.11 -2.57 19.12
CA SER A 162 4.55 -2.54 18.87
C SER A 162 5.03 -1.18 18.39
N GLU A 163 6.25 -0.79 18.72
CA GLU A 163 6.84 0.49 18.31
C GLU A 163 6.97 0.60 16.78
N LEU A 164 7.31 -0.50 16.10
CA LEU A 164 7.37 -0.52 14.64
C LEU A 164 5.98 -0.21 14.04
N ALA A 165 4.93 -0.89 14.47
CA ALA A 165 3.58 -0.67 13.96
C ALA A 165 3.04 0.74 14.30
N LYS A 166 3.41 1.29 15.46
CA LYS A 166 3.10 2.69 15.80
C LYS A 166 3.82 3.67 14.86
N LYS A 167 5.08 3.40 14.54
CA LYS A 167 5.88 4.23 13.61
C LYS A 167 5.32 4.17 12.20
N ILE A 168 4.99 2.98 11.70
CA ILE A 168 4.32 2.76 10.40
C ILE A 168 3.04 3.60 10.35
N ARG A 169 2.13 3.44 11.32
CA ARG A 169 0.89 4.20 11.38
C ARG A 169 1.14 5.71 11.42
N ARG A 170 2.11 6.16 12.22
CA ARG A 170 2.45 7.59 12.33
C ARG A 170 2.93 8.15 10.99
N TYR A 171 3.85 7.45 10.31
CA TYR A 171 4.40 7.90 9.03
C TYR A 171 3.32 7.99 7.97
N HIS A 172 2.51 6.96 7.83
CA HIS A 172 1.43 6.95 6.86
C HIS A 172 0.36 8.03 7.15
N ARG A 173 0.05 8.29 8.43
CA ARG A 173 -0.82 9.42 8.80
C ARG A 173 -0.18 10.79 8.51
N LEU A 174 1.13 10.95 8.69
CA LEU A 174 1.83 12.17 8.28
C LEU A 174 1.79 12.36 6.77
N HIS A 175 1.93 11.28 6.01
CA HIS A 175 1.80 11.28 4.56
C HIS A 175 0.41 11.80 4.12
N HIS A 176 -0.68 11.28 4.66
CA HIS A 176 -2.03 11.73 4.33
C HIS A 176 -2.39 13.12 4.88
N TYR A 177 -2.02 13.39 6.14
CA TYR A 177 -2.53 14.57 6.86
C TYR A 177 -1.50 15.69 7.02
N ARG A 178 -0.31 15.54 6.43
CA ARG A 178 0.71 16.60 6.40
C ARG A 178 1.22 16.87 5.00
N SER A 179 1.81 15.86 4.32
CA SER A 179 2.35 16.04 2.97
C SER A 179 2.54 14.70 2.25
N GLU A 180 2.00 14.59 1.06
CA GLU A 180 2.12 13.44 0.16
C GLU A 180 3.53 13.25 -0.41
N GLU A 181 4.42 14.23 -0.27
CA GLU A 181 5.80 14.16 -0.76
C GLU A 181 6.76 13.43 0.19
N HIS A 182 6.30 13.13 1.42
CA HIS A 182 7.11 12.60 2.50
C HIS A 182 6.46 11.39 3.15
N TRP A 183 7.25 10.61 3.91
CA TRP A 183 6.81 9.41 4.64
C TRP A 183 6.10 8.39 3.73
N LEU A 184 6.80 8.02 2.63
CA LEU A 184 6.26 7.24 1.52
C LEU A 184 6.29 5.72 1.77
N GLY A 185 7.22 5.23 2.60
CA GLY A 185 7.35 3.81 2.95
C GLY A 185 6.51 3.46 4.18
N PHE A 186 5.53 2.58 4.03
CA PHE A 186 4.66 2.18 5.12
C PHE A 186 4.74 0.69 5.49
N THR A 187 5.35 -0.17 4.67
CA THR A 187 5.67 -1.54 5.11
C THR A 187 6.88 -1.53 6.05
N LEU A 188 7.94 -0.78 5.69
CA LEU A 188 9.13 -0.59 6.52
C LEU A 188 9.60 0.86 6.46
N PRO A 189 9.27 1.71 7.45
CA PRO A 189 9.48 3.15 7.39
C PRO A 189 10.94 3.61 7.45
N TRP A 190 11.91 2.70 7.71
CA TRP A 190 13.34 3.03 7.68
C TRP A 190 13.83 3.45 6.28
N VAL A 191 13.13 3.06 5.21
CA VAL A 191 13.49 3.46 3.85
C VAL A 191 13.39 4.98 3.66
N ASP A 192 12.38 5.61 4.26
CA ASP A 192 12.24 7.06 4.25
C ASP A 192 13.37 7.78 4.99
N GLU A 193 13.84 7.19 6.10
CA GLU A 193 14.99 7.72 6.84
C GLU A 193 16.27 7.61 6.03
N LEU A 194 16.46 6.47 5.36
CA LEU A 194 17.63 6.23 4.50
C LEU A 194 17.63 7.14 3.27
N LEU A 195 16.47 7.38 2.66
CA LEU A 195 16.33 8.17 1.44
C LEU A 195 16.01 9.66 1.70
N GLY A 196 15.98 10.08 2.97
CA GLY A 196 15.79 11.48 3.36
C GLY A 196 14.36 12.01 3.17
N THR A 197 13.36 11.12 3.09
CA THR A 197 11.94 11.47 2.94
C THR A 197 11.14 11.39 4.25
N ALA A 198 11.82 11.31 5.40
CA ALA A 198 11.22 11.38 6.74
C ALA A 198 11.69 12.63 7.52
N PRO A 199 11.41 13.85 7.07
CA PRO A 199 11.81 15.07 7.77
C PRO A 199 11.06 15.25 9.10
N ASP A 200 11.49 16.22 9.93
CA ASP A 200 10.71 16.64 11.08
C ASP A 200 9.34 17.16 10.58
N PRO A 201 8.21 16.62 11.05
CA PRO A 201 6.88 17.09 10.62
C PRO A 201 6.64 18.58 10.82
N ARG A 202 7.35 19.20 11.77
CA ARG A 202 7.23 20.66 12.04
C ARG A 202 7.83 21.51 10.93
N SER A 203 8.82 20.99 10.21
CA SER A 203 9.47 21.70 9.10
C SER A 203 8.74 21.57 7.76
N VAL A 204 7.76 20.66 7.67
CA VAL A 204 7.02 20.40 6.43
C VAL A 204 5.70 21.17 6.42
N PRO A 205 5.39 21.98 5.40
CA PRO A 205 4.09 22.62 5.26
C PRO A 205 2.99 21.59 4.99
N PHE A 206 1.74 21.96 5.24
CA PHE A 206 0.62 21.14 4.81
C PHE A 206 0.47 21.16 3.29
N SER A 207 0.32 19.98 2.68
CA SER A 207 -0.05 19.85 1.27
C SER A 207 -1.46 20.38 1.01
N LYS A 208 -1.79 20.57 -0.27
CA LYS A 208 -3.12 21.03 -0.67
C LYS A 208 -4.21 20.06 -0.18
N THR A 209 -4.05 18.76 -0.44
CA THR A 209 -5.02 17.72 -0.04
C THR A 209 -5.16 17.66 1.48
N ALA A 210 -4.05 17.71 2.24
CA ALA A 210 -4.10 17.75 3.69
C ALA A 210 -4.84 18.98 4.23
N ARG A 211 -4.67 20.16 3.60
CA ARG A 211 -5.41 21.40 3.95
C ARG A 211 -6.90 21.26 3.69
N ASP A 212 -7.29 20.63 2.59
CA ASP A 212 -8.69 20.38 2.25
C ASP A 212 -9.34 19.42 3.26
N LEU A 213 -8.66 18.34 3.64
CA LEU A 213 -9.12 17.40 4.69
C LEU A 213 -9.40 18.09 6.04
N PHE A 214 -8.60 19.11 6.39
CA PHE A 214 -8.82 19.89 7.63
C PHE A 214 -9.79 21.06 7.45
N GLY A 215 -10.34 21.28 6.25
CA GLY A 215 -11.18 22.43 5.93
C GLY A 215 -10.45 23.77 6.08
N LEU A 216 -9.13 23.78 5.98
CA LEU A 216 -8.31 25.00 6.13
C LEU A 216 -8.49 25.92 4.93
N ARG A 217 -8.60 25.38 3.71
CA ARG A 217 -8.87 26.15 2.50
C ARG A 217 -10.18 26.90 2.58
N ALA A 218 -11.28 26.20 2.93
CA ALA A 218 -12.59 26.85 3.07
C ALA A 218 -12.57 27.99 4.08
N LYS A 219 -11.79 27.86 5.17
CA LYS A 219 -11.63 28.94 6.16
C LYS A 219 -10.81 30.11 5.65
N GLU A 220 -9.81 29.87 4.79
CA GLU A 220 -8.99 30.91 4.17
C GLU A 220 -9.77 31.68 3.11
N GLU A 221 -10.51 30.96 2.25
CA GLU A 221 -11.40 31.55 1.24
C GLU A 221 -12.47 32.42 1.89
N ALA A 222 -13.17 31.92 2.93
CA ALA A 222 -14.16 32.69 3.67
C ALA A 222 -13.56 33.93 4.38
N ARG A 223 -12.30 33.90 4.78
CA ARG A 223 -11.61 35.06 5.33
C ARG A 223 -11.27 36.11 4.26
N ALA A 224 -10.86 35.65 3.07
CA ALA A 224 -10.54 36.54 1.96
C ALA A 224 -11.76 37.24 1.38
N GLU A 225 -12.92 36.55 1.36
CA GLU A 225 -14.20 37.15 0.94
C GLU A 225 -14.74 38.19 1.93
N ASN A 226 -14.33 38.12 3.19
CA ASN A 226 -14.76 39.02 4.26
C ASN A 226 -13.74 40.15 4.58
N ALA A 227 -12.66 40.25 3.81
CA ALA A 227 -11.59 41.25 3.97
C ALA A 227 -11.63 42.30 2.85
#